data_52a5e21cf72c85b9c01df352780fa03d
#
_entry.id   52a5e21cf72c85b9c01df352780fa03d
#
_cell.length_a   1.000
_cell.length_b   1.000
_cell.length_c   1.000
_cell.angle_alpha   90.00
_cell.angle_beta   90.00
_cell.angle_gamma   90.00
#
_symmetry.space_group_name_H-M   'P 1'
#
loop_
_entity.id
_entity.type
_entity.pdbx_description
1 polymer ?
#
loop_
_entity_poly.entity_id
_entity_poly.type
_entity_poly.pdbx_seq_one_letter_code
_entity_poly.pdbx_strand_id
1 'polypeptide(L)'
;MIFVVLLSLLIWVYLILAHGRFWSSGPELPPITPGELPDVDIVIPARDEAETIGPVIAALLAQDYAGRFRIFLVDDNSTDGTAQKAGTGPNLTILTGKPKAEGWSGKLWALSQGIAASSAPVLLFADADIVHDPRHLSALVARLLEPRADMVSEMVRLNCTSLPERALVPAFVYFFQMLYPFARVNNPRSGVAAAAGGTVLIRREALERIGGIAAIRGALIDDVTLAKAVKSSGGATRTAIYLGHSGLATSIRPYPHWGDLWQMIARTAFTQLRYSALLLLLTLIGLTLVWLVPVWAILWGSGWERVAGLATFILAALSYLPTLRRYRCGPLWALALPLIAAFYMAATLGSALNYWLGRGARWKNRAYGA
;
A
#
# COMPACT_ATOMS: atom_id res chain seq x y z
N MET A 1 -19.19 -16.55 -28.44
CA MET A 1 -19.04 -15.77 -27.19
C MET A 1 -19.07 -16.64 -25.92
N ILE A 2 -19.84 -17.72 -25.89
CA ILE A 2 -19.99 -18.55 -24.70
C ILE A 2 -18.66 -18.99 -24.05
N PHE A 3 -17.65 -19.39 -24.82
CA PHE A 3 -16.35 -19.79 -24.30
C PHE A 3 -15.61 -18.65 -23.54
N VAL A 4 -15.74 -17.40 -24.00
CA VAL A 4 -15.13 -16.22 -23.35
C VAL A 4 -15.81 -15.94 -22.02
N VAL A 5 -17.15 -16.05 -21.97
CA VAL A 5 -17.93 -15.86 -20.75
C VAL A 5 -17.64 -16.98 -19.75
N LEU A 6 -17.56 -18.24 -20.20
CA LEU A 6 -17.19 -19.36 -19.36
C LEU A 6 -15.76 -19.24 -18.82
N LEU A 7 -14.82 -18.75 -19.64
CA LEU A 7 -13.46 -18.46 -19.18
C LEU A 7 -13.47 -17.40 -18.07
N SER A 8 -14.23 -16.32 -18.23
CA SER A 8 -14.41 -15.30 -17.19
C SER A 8 -14.96 -15.91 -15.88
N LEU A 9 -15.98 -16.76 -15.98
CA LEU A 9 -16.54 -17.47 -14.83
C LEU A 9 -15.50 -18.38 -14.14
N LEU A 10 -14.74 -19.16 -14.92
CA LEU A 10 -13.69 -20.03 -14.39
C LEU A 10 -12.58 -19.24 -13.69
N ILE A 11 -12.19 -18.10 -14.24
CA ILE A 11 -11.23 -17.19 -13.59
C ILE A 11 -11.79 -16.74 -12.22
N TRP A 12 -13.05 -16.33 -12.16
CA TRP A 12 -13.66 -15.91 -10.90
C TRP A 12 -13.80 -17.05 -9.89
N VAL A 13 -14.15 -18.25 -10.32
CA VAL A 13 -14.16 -19.44 -9.45
C VAL A 13 -12.76 -19.68 -8.87
N TYR A 14 -11.73 -19.63 -9.70
CA TYR A 14 -10.33 -19.72 -9.24
C TYR A 14 -9.98 -18.61 -8.25
N LEU A 15 -10.31 -17.34 -8.55
CA LEU A 15 -10.04 -16.19 -7.69
C LEU A 15 -10.68 -16.34 -6.31
N ILE A 16 -11.92 -16.83 -6.24
CA ILE A 16 -12.64 -17.02 -4.97
C ILE A 16 -12.09 -18.22 -4.19
N LEU A 17 -11.85 -19.35 -4.83
CA LEU A 17 -11.53 -20.62 -4.14
C LEU A 17 -10.03 -20.80 -3.88
N ALA A 18 -9.16 -20.37 -4.82
CA ALA A 18 -7.75 -20.74 -4.82
C ALA A 18 -6.77 -19.54 -4.77
N HIS A 19 -7.24 -18.30 -4.87
CA HIS A 19 -6.36 -17.12 -4.90
C HIS A 19 -6.11 -16.51 -3.52
N GLY A 20 -5.76 -17.32 -2.53
CA GLY A 20 -5.30 -16.84 -1.22
C GLY A 20 -6.35 -16.08 -0.42
N ARG A 21 -7.64 -16.31 -0.67
CA ARG A 21 -8.77 -15.67 0.04
C ARG A 21 -8.68 -14.13 0.06
N PHE A 22 -8.18 -13.54 -1.02
CA PHE A 22 -7.95 -12.09 -1.11
C PHE A 22 -9.20 -11.26 -0.75
N TRP A 23 -10.37 -11.78 -1.04
CA TRP A 23 -11.67 -11.15 -0.80
C TRP A 23 -12.07 -11.08 0.69
N SER A 24 -11.44 -11.86 1.57
CA SER A 24 -11.80 -11.93 3.01
C SER A 24 -11.36 -10.71 3.81
N SER A 25 -10.76 -9.70 3.19
CA SER A 25 -10.26 -8.48 3.83
C SER A 25 -9.09 -8.72 4.81
N GLY A 26 -8.33 -9.82 4.67
CA GLY A 26 -7.07 -10.11 5.36
C GLY A 26 -7.15 -10.16 6.90
N PRO A 27 -6.04 -10.41 7.54
CA PRO A 27 -5.95 -10.30 8.99
C PRO A 27 -5.94 -8.83 9.42
N GLU A 28 -6.39 -8.56 10.65
CA GLU A 28 -6.30 -7.26 11.30
C GLU A 28 -5.29 -7.32 12.44
N LEU A 29 -4.52 -6.24 12.63
CA LEU A 29 -3.61 -6.12 13.75
C LEU A 29 -4.43 -5.87 15.02
N PRO A 30 -4.42 -6.77 16.00
CA PRO A 30 -5.11 -6.54 17.26
C PRO A 30 -4.29 -5.59 18.16
N PRO A 31 -4.94 -4.80 19.02
CA PRO A 31 -4.28 -3.95 20.00
C PRO A 31 -3.72 -4.82 21.15
N ILE A 32 -2.55 -5.41 20.94
CA ILE A 32 -1.86 -6.27 21.91
C ILE A 32 -0.65 -5.52 22.46
N THR A 33 -0.41 -5.66 23.77
CA THR A 33 0.82 -5.15 24.41
C THR A 33 1.94 -6.18 24.24
N PRO A 34 3.15 -5.78 23.83
CA PRO A 34 4.26 -6.69 23.67
C PRO A 34 4.82 -7.15 25.03
N GLY A 35 5.34 -8.39 25.07
CA GLY A 35 6.02 -8.93 26.24
C GLY A 35 7.45 -8.38 26.44
N GLU A 36 8.12 -8.02 25.33
CA GLU A 36 9.42 -7.38 25.31
C GLU A 36 9.30 -5.96 24.75
N LEU A 37 10.19 -5.06 25.16
CA LEU A 37 10.14 -3.63 24.85
C LEU A 37 11.45 -3.18 24.19
N PRO A 38 11.75 -3.62 22.95
CA PRO A 38 12.93 -3.14 22.24
C PRO A 38 12.85 -1.64 21.95
N ASP A 39 13.98 -0.96 21.95
CA ASP A 39 14.04 0.44 21.49
C ASP A 39 13.55 0.54 20.03
N VAL A 40 12.77 1.57 19.72
CA VAL A 40 12.23 1.83 18.38
C VAL A 40 12.60 3.23 17.91
N ASP A 41 13.16 3.36 16.72
CA ASP A 41 13.34 4.64 16.04
C ASP A 41 12.32 4.77 14.91
N ILE A 42 11.50 5.81 14.97
CA ILE A 42 10.46 6.14 13.98
C ILE A 42 11.06 7.12 12.98
N VAL A 43 11.07 6.79 11.70
CA VAL A 43 11.60 7.66 10.64
C VAL A 43 10.47 8.09 9.71
N ILE A 44 10.29 9.40 9.59
CA ILE A 44 9.24 10.03 8.80
C ILE A 44 9.87 10.90 7.70
N PRO A 45 9.83 10.49 6.44
CA PRO A 45 10.21 11.34 5.34
C PRO A 45 9.07 12.32 5.03
N ALA A 46 9.34 13.63 5.05
CA ALA A 46 8.33 14.64 4.78
C ALA A 46 8.81 15.62 3.70
N ARG A 47 7.90 16.02 2.82
CA ARG A 47 8.09 17.08 1.87
C ARG A 47 6.76 17.74 1.54
N ASP A 48 6.66 19.03 1.83
CA ASP A 48 5.44 19.81 1.62
C ASP A 48 4.20 19.14 2.23
N GLU A 49 4.28 18.89 3.56
CA GLU A 49 3.27 18.20 4.38
C GLU A 49 2.77 19.05 5.56
N ALA A 50 2.81 20.40 5.43
CA ALA A 50 2.43 21.32 6.50
C ALA A 50 0.99 21.12 7.02
N GLU A 51 0.08 20.60 6.17
CA GLU A 51 -1.31 20.36 6.54
C GLU A 51 -1.50 19.09 7.40
N THR A 52 -0.60 18.10 7.26
CA THR A 52 -0.77 16.77 7.87
C THR A 52 0.22 16.50 8.99
N ILE A 53 1.42 17.07 8.94
CA ILE A 53 2.52 16.69 9.83
C ILE A 53 2.27 16.97 11.31
N GLY A 54 1.61 18.08 11.66
CA GLY A 54 1.32 18.43 13.05
C GLY A 54 0.51 17.36 13.78
N PRO A 55 -0.69 16.99 13.30
CA PRO A 55 -1.47 15.87 13.84
C PRO A 55 -0.72 14.53 13.89
N VAL A 56 0.12 14.23 12.88
CA VAL A 56 0.90 12.98 12.81
C VAL A 56 1.94 12.94 13.93
N ILE A 57 2.73 14.00 14.11
CA ILE A 57 3.73 14.07 15.19
C ILE A 57 3.07 14.03 16.56
N ALA A 58 1.96 14.77 16.76
CA ALA A 58 1.22 14.74 18.02
C ALA A 58 0.73 13.31 18.38
N ALA A 59 0.21 12.57 17.39
CA ALA A 59 -0.25 11.20 17.58
C ALA A 59 0.91 10.22 17.88
N LEU A 60 2.06 10.42 17.26
CA LEU A 60 3.25 9.59 17.54
C LEU A 60 3.89 9.91 18.90
N LEU A 61 3.87 11.15 19.33
CA LEU A 61 4.33 11.52 20.70
C LEU A 61 3.40 10.99 21.80
N ALA A 62 2.13 10.72 21.46
CA ALA A 62 1.10 10.18 22.36
C ALA A 62 1.04 8.64 22.37
N GLN A 63 2.02 7.92 21.80
CA GLN A 63 2.03 6.46 21.83
C GLN A 63 2.19 5.94 23.27
N ASP A 64 1.42 4.90 23.61
CA ASP A 64 1.43 4.24 24.93
C ASP A 64 2.55 3.19 25.11
N TYR A 65 3.46 3.13 24.16
CA TYR A 65 4.55 2.18 24.16
C TYR A 65 5.47 2.38 25.38
N ALA A 66 5.53 1.40 26.27
CA ALA A 66 6.31 1.48 27.52
C ALA A 66 7.84 1.36 27.31
N GLY A 67 8.29 0.91 26.13
CA GLY A 67 9.68 0.92 25.73
C GLY A 67 10.15 2.30 25.28
N ARG A 68 11.43 2.44 25.01
CA ARG A 68 11.99 3.70 24.51
C ARG A 68 11.72 3.84 23.02
N PHE A 69 11.25 5.02 22.60
CA PHE A 69 11.16 5.36 21.17
C PHE A 69 11.61 6.79 20.91
N ARG A 70 12.09 7.04 19.70
CA ARG A 70 12.48 8.37 19.19
C ARG A 70 11.89 8.56 17.80
N ILE A 71 11.59 9.82 17.45
CA ILE A 71 11.02 10.21 16.16
C ILE A 71 12.06 11.05 15.43
N PHE A 72 12.40 10.65 14.20
CA PHE A 72 13.26 11.37 13.27
C PHE A 72 12.41 11.83 12.10
N LEU A 73 12.00 13.09 12.10
CA LEU A 73 11.36 13.74 10.97
C LEU A 73 12.45 14.24 10.02
N VAL A 74 12.48 13.75 8.80
CA VAL A 74 13.41 14.23 7.76
C VAL A 74 12.66 15.13 6.81
N ASP A 75 12.85 16.43 6.95
CA ASP A 75 12.26 17.45 6.07
C ASP A 75 13.09 17.55 4.77
N ASP A 76 12.60 16.96 3.69
CA ASP A 76 13.24 16.97 2.38
C ASP A 76 13.12 18.34 1.69
N ASN A 77 13.59 19.38 2.34
CA ASN A 77 13.60 20.77 1.85
C ASN A 77 12.18 21.26 1.46
N SER A 78 11.24 21.14 2.39
CA SER A 78 9.88 21.70 2.23
C SER A 78 9.87 23.20 2.14
N THR A 79 8.90 23.75 1.41
CA THR A 79 8.73 25.20 1.20
C THR A 79 7.45 25.74 1.84
N ASP A 80 6.62 24.87 2.44
CA ASP A 80 5.30 25.19 2.98
C ASP A 80 5.29 25.36 4.52
N GLY A 81 6.44 25.23 5.19
CA GLY A 81 6.53 25.32 6.64
C GLY A 81 6.32 23.98 7.36
N THR A 82 6.51 22.85 6.68
CA THR A 82 6.38 21.49 7.24
C THR A 82 7.16 21.33 8.55
N ALA A 83 8.47 21.70 8.58
CA ALA A 83 9.31 21.55 9.77
C ALA A 83 8.78 22.34 10.96
N GLN A 84 8.30 23.58 10.73
CA GLN A 84 7.72 24.43 11.76
C GLN A 84 6.41 23.88 12.30
N LYS A 85 5.56 23.31 11.43
CA LYS A 85 4.27 22.70 11.79
C LYS A 85 4.43 21.38 12.54
N ALA A 86 5.55 20.70 12.40
CA ALA A 86 5.86 19.50 13.18
C ALA A 86 6.01 19.78 14.69
N GLY A 87 6.30 21.02 15.07
CA GLY A 87 6.43 21.41 16.48
C GLY A 87 7.71 20.90 17.13
N THR A 88 7.67 20.73 18.46
CA THR A 88 8.76 20.23 19.28
C THR A 88 8.27 19.17 20.24
N GLY A 89 9.15 18.26 20.66
CA GLY A 89 8.83 17.22 21.63
C GLY A 89 10.09 16.54 22.18
N PRO A 90 10.02 15.91 23.35
CA PRO A 90 11.19 15.32 24.02
C PRO A 90 11.84 14.20 23.20
N ASN A 91 11.05 13.50 22.38
CA ASN A 91 11.52 12.36 21.57
C ASN A 91 11.57 12.70 20.08
N LEU A 92 11.40 13.98 19.70
CA LEU A 92 11.36 14.42 18.30
C LEU A 92 12.69 15.09 17.91
N THR A 93 13.29 14.60 16.84
CA THR A 93 14.44 15.23 16.16
C THR A 93 14.01 15.57 14.72
N ILE A 94 14.12 16.84 14.34
CA ILE A 94 13.86 17.29 12.99
C ILE A 94 15.21 17.44 12.27
N LEU A 95 15.35 16.72 11.15
CA LEU A 95 16.55 16.75 10.31
C LEU A 95 16.23 17.49 9.01
N THR A 96 17.07 18.46 8.67
CA THR A 96 17.03 19.08 7.34
C THR A 96 17.66 18.14 6.32
N GLY A 97 16.90 17.78 5.30
CA GLY A 97 17.34 16.87 4.24
C GLY A 97 18.48 17.45 3.41
N LYS A 98 19.48 16.63 3.14
CA LYS A 98 20.57 16.93 2.19
C LYS A 98 20.01 16.91 0.76
N PRO A 99 20.65 17.61 -0.20
CA PRO A 99 20.31 17.52 -1.61
C PRO A 99 20.22 16.06 -2.06
N LYS A 100 19.18 15.76 -2.86
CA LYS A 100 18.93 14.39 -3.30
C LYS A 100 20.11 13.84 -4.11
N ALA A 101 20.66 12.71 -3.70
CA ALA A 101 21.70 12.03 -4.43
C ALA A 101 21.14 11.40 -5.72
N GLU A 102 22.00 11.30 -6.75
CA GLU A 102 21.66 10.69 -8.02
C GLU A 102 21.26 9.21 -7.85
N GLY A 103 20.27 8.76 -8.62
CA GLY A 103 19.75 7.40 -8.58
C GLY A 103 18.84 7.09 -7.37
N TRP A 104 18.58 8.06 -6.48
CA TRP A 104 17.66 7.88 -5.36
C TRP A 104 16.27 8.43 -5.67
N SER A 105 15.24 7.78 -5.14
CA SER A 105 13.93 8.39 -5.00
C SER A 105 13.92 9.37 -3.83
N GLY A 106 13.12 10.45 -3.88
CA GLY A 106 13.12 11.47 -2.83
C GLY A 106 12.75 10.88 -1.46
N LYS A 107 11.70 10.05 -1.40
CA LYS A 107 11.26 9.39 -0.16
C LYS A 107 12.36 8.49 0.43
N LEU A 108 12.98 7.66 -0.38
CA LEU A 108 14.03 6.74 0.10
C LEU A 108 15.32 7.47 0.47
N TRP A 109 15.63 8.59 -0.19
CA TRP A 109 16.74 9.43 0.19
C TRP A 109 16.53 10.08 1.56
N ALA A 110 15.34 10.61 1.82
CA ALA A 110 15.00 11.13 3.14
C ALA A 110 15.02 10.02 4.21
N LEU A 111 14.42 8.85 3.94
CA LEU A 111 14.48 7.69 4.83
C LEU A 111 15.92 7.31 5.16
N SER A 112 16.83 7.29 4.19
CA SER A 112 18.23 6.90 4.40
C SER A 112 18.94 7.81 5.40
N GLN A 113 18.62 9.10 5.41
CA GLN A 113 19.21 10.08 6.32
C GLN A 113 18.67 9.89 7.76
N GLY A 114 17.37 9.62 7.92
CA GLY A 114 16.79 9.31 9.21
C GLY A 114 17.32 8.00 9.79
N ILE A 115 17.47 6.95 8.95
CA ILE A 115 18.08 5.68 9.34
C ILE A 115 19.54 5.88 9.79
N ALA A 116 20.31 6.71 9.09
CA ALA A 116 21.70 7.01 9.46
C ALA A 116 21.82 7.78 10.79
N ALA A 117 20.82 8.57 11.15
CA ALA A 117 20.75 9.27 12.44
C ALA A 117 20.22 8.39 13.59
N SER A 118 19.67 7.23 13.26
CA SER A 118 19.00 6.31 14.19
C SER A 118 19.92 5.18 14.62
N SER A 119 19.65 4.56 15.81
CA SER A 119 20.47 3.47 16.34
C SER A 119 19.68 2.32 16.96
N ALA A 120 18.35 2.45 17.09
CA ALA A 120 17.52 1.43 17.69
C ALA A 120 17.51 0.11 16.88
N PRO A 121 17.34 -1.05 17.54
CA PRO A 121 17.28 -2.36 16.89
C PRO A 121 16.03 -2.55 16.02
N VAL A 122 15.02 -1.72 16.21
CA VAL A 122 13.77 -1.74 15.46
C VAL A 122 13.52 -0.36 14.84
N LEU A 123 13.11 -0.35 13.59
CA LEU A 123 12.79 0.85 12.83
C LEU A 123 11.33 0.84 12.44
N LEU A 124 10.64 1.97 12.62
CA LEU A 124 9.32 2.21 12.07
C LEU A 124 9.41 3.27 10.97
N PHE A 125 9.09 2.91 9.74
CA PHE A 125 8.89 3.87 8.66
C PHE A 125 7.42 4.26 8.63
N ALA A 126 7.12 5.54 8.76
CA ALA A 126 5.77 6.07 8.75
C ALA A 126 5.64 7.22 7.75
N ASP A 127 4.54 7.26 7.01
CA ASP A 127 4.27 8.39 6.11
C ASP A 127 3.78 9.62 6.90
N ALA A 128 4.06 10.81 6.39
CA ALA A 128 3.78 12.09 7.04
C ALA A 128 2.28 12.49 7.06
N ASP A 129 1.40 11.62 6.62
CA ASP A 129 -0.06 11.79 6.59
C ASP A 129 -0.82 10.68 7.33
N ILE A 130 -0.11 9.84 8.08
CA ILE A 130 -0.73 8.74 8.84
C ILE A 130 -0.81 9.11 10.33
N VAL A 131 -2.02 9.19 10.85
CA VAL A 131 -2.30 9.37 12.27
C VAL A 131 -2.41 8.00 12.94
N HIS A 132 -1.69 7.81 14.04
CA HIS A 132 -1.59 6.56 14.78
C HIS A 132 -2.40 6.62 16.07
N ASP A 133 -3.21 5.60 16.34
CA ASP A 133 -3.84 5.39 17.66
C ASP A 133 -2.74 5.22 18.73
N PRO A 134 -2.91 5.65 19.98
CA PRO A 134 -1.91 5.48 21.02
C PRO A 134 -1.38 4.05 21.20
N ARG A 135 -2.19 3.05 20.94
CA ARG A 135 -1.84 1.61 21.06
C ARG A 135 -1.12 1.04 19.84
N HIS A 136 -0.92 1.82 18.79
CA HIS A 136 -0.48 1.29 17.51
C HIS A 136 0.96 0.77 17.55
N LEU A 137 1.90 1.53 18.13
CA LEU A 137 3.30 1.11 18.22
C LEU A 137 3.44 -0.17 19.05
N SER A 138 2.75 -0.26 20.18
CA SER A 138 2.69 -1.48 21.01
C SER A 138 2.20 -2.69 20.21
N ALA A 139 1.13 -2.54 19.45
CA ALA A 139 0.59 -3.61 18.61
C ALA A 139 1.53 -4.05 17.50
N LEU A 140 2.21 -3.11 16.83
CA LEU A 140 3.22 -3.41 15.80
C LEU A 140 4.41 -4.19 16.38
N VAL A 141 4.93 -3.74 17.53
CA VAL A 141 6.04 -4.42 18.21
C VAL A 141 5.64 -5.81 18.67
N ALA A 142 4.46 -5.97 19.28
CA ALA A 142 3.95 -7.30 19.66
C ALA A 142 3.91 -8.25 18.46
N ARG A 143 3.47 -7.77 17.31
CA ARG A 143 3.42 -8.55 16.07
C ARG A 143 4.80 -8.89 15.51
N LEU A 144 5.77 -7.97 15.63
CA LEU A 144 7.15 -8.19 15.17
C LEU A 144 7.88 -9.24 16.02
N LEU A 145 7.53 -9.33 17.31
CA LEU A 145 8.15 -10.28 18.24
C LEU A 145 7.69 -11.71 18.05
N GLU A 146 6.67 -11.96 17.23
CA GLU A 146 6.30 -13.32 16.85
C GLU A 146 7.47 -14.06 16.19
N PRO A 147 7.60 -15.38 16.41
CA PRO A 147 8.71 -16.14 15.87
C PRO A 147 8.88 -15.94 14.37
N ARG A 148 10.08 -15.54 13.95
CA ARG A 148 10.50 -15.33 12.56
C ARG A 148 9.92 -14.10 11.86
N ALA A 149 9.27 -13.14 12.55
CA ALA A 149 8.84 -11.89 11.94
C ALA A 149 10.00 -10.89 11.86
N ASP A 150 10.45 -10.57 10.66
CA ASP A 150 11.48 -9.57 10.39
C ASP A 150 10.88 -8.21 10.01
N MET A 151 9.65 -8.22 9.50
CA MET A 151 8.94 -7.02 9.06
C MET A 151 7.44 -7.16 9.28
N VAL A 152 6.82 -6.09 9.75
CA VAL A 152 5.37 -5.92 9.91
C VAL A 152 4.93 -4.70 9.13
N SER A 153 3.93 -4.85 8.30
CA SER A 153 3.32 -3.74 7.55
C SER A 153 1.80 -3.82 7.60
N GLU A 154 1.18 -2.68 7.42
CA GLU A 154 -0.27 -2.58 7.51
C GLU A 154 -0.87 -1.73 6.41
N MET A 155 -1.95 -2.24 5.83
CA MET A 155 -2.85 -1.43 5.04
C MET A 155 -3.63 -0.53 6.00
N VAL A 156 -3.12 0.68 6.19
CA VAL A 156 -3.76 1.71 7.01
C VAL A 156 -5.14 2.06 6.44
N ARG A 157 -6.02 2.56 7.26
CA ARG A 157 -7.32 3.01 6.80
C ARG A 157 -7.17 4.33 6.04
N LEU A 158 -7.37 4.29 4.72
CA LEU A 158 -7.34 5.48 3.88
C LEU A 158 -8.58 6.34 4.11
N ASN A 159 -8.47 7.66 3.88
CA ASN A 159 -9.61 8.56 3.91
C ASN A 159 -10.67 8.14 2.87
N CYS A 160 -11.95 8.18 3.28
CA CYS A 160 -13.05 7.68 2.44
C CYS A 160 -14.33 8.47 2.74
N THR A 161 -14.29 9.79 2.55
CA THR A 161 -15.39 10.72 2.89
C THR A 161 -16.10 11.28 1.67
N SER A 162 -15.36 11.72 0.66
CA SER A 162 -15.89 12.26 -0.60
C SER A 162 -16.49 11.19 -1.51
N LEU A 163 -17.26 11.58 -2.51
CA LEU A 163 -17.83 10.65 -3.50
C LEU A 163 -16.73 9.93 -4.30
N PRO A 164 -15.70 10.59 -4.84
CA PRO A 164 -14.58 9.91 -5.50
C PRO A 164 -13.87 8.90 -4.59
N GLU A 165 -13.61 9.27 -3.32
CA GLU A 165 -12.98 8.37 -2.36
C GLU A 165 -13.86 7.14 -2.08
N ARG A 166 -15.17 7.32 -1.87
CA ARG A 166 -16.10 6.20 -1.63
C ARG A 166 -16.19 5.24 -2.82
N ALA A 167 -16.03 5.75 -4.03
CA ALA A 167 -16.00 4.93 -5.24
C ALA A 167 -14.67 4.17 -5.40
N LEU A 168 -13.53 4.86 -5.22
CA LEU A 168 -12.24 4.35 -5.67
C LEU A 168 -11.34 3.84 -4.55
N VAL A 169 -11.39 4.39 -3.33
CA VAL A 169 -10.49 3.98 -2.23
C VAL A 169 -10.74 2.54 -1.77
N PRO A 170 -11.98 2.09 -1.51
CA PRO A 170 -12.21 0.68 -1.19
C PRO A 170 -11.75 -0.26 -2.31
N ALA A 171 -11.94 0.15 -3.57
CA ALA A 171 -11.52 -0.62 -4.73
C ALA A 171 -9.97 -0.68 -4.85
N PHE A 172 -9.26 0.41 -4.50
CA PHE A 172 -7.80 0.40 -4.41
C PHE A 172 -7.31 -0.70 -3.48
N VAL A 173 -7.84 -0.76 -2.27
CA VAL A 173 -7.48 -1.77 -1.27
C VAL A 173 -7.87 -3.18 -1.73
N TYR A 174 -9.04 -3.32 -2.34
CA TYR A 174 -9.50 -4.60 -2.88
C TYR A 174 -8.61 -5.11 -4.02
N PHE A 175 -8.21 -4.24 -4.97
CA PHE A 175 -7.29 -4.61 -6.05
C PHE A 175 -5.88 -4.87 -5.53
N PHE A 176 -5.44 -4.15 -4.51
CA PHE A 176 -4.16 -4.45 -3.85
C PHE A 176 -4.17 -5.86 -3.23
N GLN A 177 -5.24 -6.24 -2.54
CA GLN A 177 -5.40 -7.59 -1.98
C GLN A 177 -5.49 -8.66 -3.07
N MET A 178 -6.10 -8.34 -4.23
CA MET A 178 -6.13 -9.24 -5.39
C MET A 178 -4.74 -9.45 -5.98
N LEU A 179 -3.92 -8.40 -6.08
CA LEU A 179 -2.53 -8.50 -6.54
C LEU A 179 -1.63 -9.21 -5.51
N TYR A 180 -1.84 -8.93 -4.22
CA TYR A 180 -1.02 -9.42 -3.11
C TYR A 180 -1.91 -10.03 -2.01
N PRO A 181 -2.47 -11.23 -2.21
CA PRO A 181 -3.29 -11.85 -1.18
C PRO A 181 -2.54 -11.98 0.14
N PHE A 182 -3.06 -11.36 1.20
CA PHE A 182 -2.36 -11.26 2.48
C PHE A 182 -2.01 -12.64 3.05
N ALA A 183 -2.89 -13.64 2.87
CA ALA A 183 -2.59 -15.00 3.26
C ALA A 183 -1.36 -15.60 2.55
N ARG A 184 -1.08 -15.18 1.29
CA ARG A 184 0.13 -15.58 0.57
C ARG A 184 1.34 -14.76 1.00
N VAL A 185 1.16 -13.45 1.24
CA VAL A 185 2.23 -12.59 1.76
C VAL A 185 2.73 -13.11 3.10
N ASN A 186 1.82 -13.44 4.01
CA ASN A 186 2.11 -13.90 5.37
C ASN A 186 2.61 -15.36 5.43
N ASN A 187 2.48 -16.12 4.35
CA ASN A 187 3.02 -17.46 4.28
C ASN A 187 4.52 -17.42 3.89
N PRO A 188 5.45 -17.83 4.77
CA PRO A 188 6.88 -17.80 4.47
C PRO A 188 7.28 -18.74 3.32
N ARG A 189 6.47 -19.76 3.00
CA ARG A 189 6.70 -20.67 1.86
C ARG A 189 6.29 -20.06 0.53
N SER A 190 5.46 -19.02 0.54
CA SER A 190 5.00 -18.34 -0.69
C SER A 190 6.04 -17.36 -1.22
N GLY A 191 6.18 -17.28 -2.56
CA GLY A 191 6.99 -16.26 -3.23
C GLY A 191 6.36 -14.87 -3.28
N VAL A 192 5.08 -14.75 -2.88
CA VAL A 192 4.37 -13.46 -2.88
C VAL A 192 4.84 -12.63 -1.70
N ALA A 193 5.27 -11.39 -1.97
CA ALA A 193 5.70 -10.43 -0.98
C ALA A 193 5.12 -9.05 -1.32
N ALA A 194 4.61 -8.37 -0.31
CA ALA A 194 4.16 -6.99 -0.39
C ALA A 194 4.16 -6.35 1.01
N ALA A 195 4.20 -5.03 1.03
CA ALA A 195 3.94 -4.20 2.18
C ALA A 195 3.07 -3.01 1.74
N ALA A 196 2.44 -2.33 2.67
CA ALA A 196 1.77 -1.05 2.45
C ALA A 196 2.61 0.06 3.09
N GLY A 197 3.03 1.03 2.28
CA GLY A 197 4.09 1.97 2.61
C GLY A 197 3.76 3.00 3.71
N GLY A 198 2.48 3.12 4.10
CA GLY A 198 2.07 4.06 5.14
C GLY A 198 2.63 3.74 6.53
N THR A 199 2.89 2.45 6.82
CA THR A 199 3.45 1.98 8.08
C THR A 199 4.21 0.67 7.87
N VAL A 200 5.51 0.69 8.15
CA VAL A 200 6.39 -0.49 8.04
C VAL A 200 7.33 -0.55 9.25
N LEU A 201 7.12 -1.52 10.14
CA LEU A 201 8.03 -1.84 11.23
C LEU A 201 8.98 -2.96 10.79
N ILE A 202 10.29 -2.76 10.96
CA ILE A 202 11.33 -3.69 10.49
C ILE A 202 12.45 -3.83 11.50
N ARG A 203 12.99 -5.04 11.67
CA ARG A 203 14.24 -5.25 12.41
C ARG A 203 15.40 -4.62 11.66
N ARG A 204 16.25 -3.88 12.36
CA ARG A 204 17.45 -3.26 11.75
C ARG A 204 18.33 -4.31 11.08
N GLU A 205 18.55 -5.44 11.73
CA GLU A 205 19.33 -6.56 11.17
C GLU A 205 18.75 -7.10 9.86
N ALA A 206 17.42 -7.11 9.72
CA ALA A 206 16.76 -7.52 8.48
C ALA A 206 16.98 -6.51 7.34
N LEU A 207 16.97 -5.23 7.67
CA LEU A 207 17.29 -4.16 6.72
C LEU A 207 18.77 -4.22 6.32
N GLU A 208 19.68 -4.40 7.25
CA GLU A 208 21.12 -4.53 7.00
C GLU A 208 21.45 -5.76 6.15
N ARG A 209 20.78 -6.88 6.42
CA ARG A 209 20.93 -8.14 5.65
C ARG A 209 20.63 -7.98 4.17
N ILE A 210 19.76 -7.07 3.77
CA ILE A 210 19.47 -6.78 2.36
C ILE A 210 20.39 -5.71 1.75
N GLY A 211 21.37 -5.19 2.50
CA GLY A 211 22.26 -4.10 2.06
C GLY A 211 21.72 -2.70 2.43
N GLY A 212 20.84 -2.60 3.42
CA GLY A 212 20.22 -1.36 3.85
C GLY A 212 19.16 -0.83 2.87
N ILE A 213 18.62 0.35 3.17
CA ILE A 213 17.63 1.01 2.31
C ILE A 213 18.21 1.38 0.93
N ALA A 214 19.54 1.47 0.82
CA ALA A 214 20.25 1.75 -0.43
C ALA A 214 20.04 0.66 -1.49
N ALA A 215 19.78 -0.59 -1.09
CA ALA A 215 19.51 -1.69 -2.01
C ALA A 215 18.25 -1.45 -2.89
N ILE A 216 17.35 -0.59 -2.44
CA ILE A 216 16.11 -0.24 -3.15
C ILE A 216 16.04 1.23 -3.54
N ARG A 217 17.16 1.97 -3.53
CA ARG A 217 17.24 3.43 -3.63
C ARG A 217 16.42 4.09 -4.76
N GLY A 218 16.28 3.41 -5.91
CA GLY A 218 15.56 3.90 -7.08
C GLY A 218 14.12 3.40 -7.18
N ALA A 219 13.64 2.60 -6.21
CA ALA A 219 12.31 2.02 -6.29
C ALA A 219 11.21 3.09 -6.20
N LEU A 220 10.26 3.02 -7.13
CA LEU A 220 9.03 3.83 -7.12
C LEU A 220 7.95 3.20 -6.24
N ILE A 221 7.91 1.86 -6.21
CA ILE A 221 7.05 1.06 -5.34
C ILE A 221 7.98 0.50 -4.25
N ASP A 222 8.35 1.38 -3.34
CA ASP A 222 9.38 1.15 -2.32
C ASP A 222 8.97 0.06 -1.33
N ASP A 223 7.73 0.05 -0.90
CA ASP A 223 7.16 -0.87 0.08
C ASP A 223 7.13 -2.32 -0.41
N VAL A 224 6.61 -2.56 -1.61
CA VAL A 224 6.61 -3.91 -2.23
C VAL A 224 8.03 -4.38 -2.52
N THR A 225 8.90 -3.47 -2.97
CA THR A 225 10.30 -3.80 -3.25
C THR A 225 11.06 -4.16 -1.98
N LEU A 226 10.85 -3.40 -0.89
CA LEU A 226 11.42 -3.69 0.43
C LEU A 226 10.94 -5.05 0.94
N ALA A 227 9.63 -5.28 0.93
CA ALA A 227 9.05 -6.55 1.38
C ALA A 227 9.60 -7.75 0.62
N LYS A 228 9.77 -7.60 -0.69
CA LYS A 228 10.35 -8.65 -1.55
C LYS A 228 11.81 -8.92 -1.21
N ALA A 229 12.62 -7.87 -1.02
CA ALA A 229 14.02 -8.00 -0.65
C ALA A 229 14.17 -8.70 0.72
N VAL A 230 13.43 -8.24 1.74
CA VAL A 230 13.43 -8.82 3.09
C VAL A 230 12.98 -10.28 3.05
N LYS A 231 11.85 -10.59 2.41
CA LYS A 231 11.33 -11.96 2.35
C LYS A 231 12.27 -12.93 1.64
N SER A 232 13.03 -12.44 0.66
CA SER A 232 13.99 -13.26 -0.10
C SER A 232 15.35 -13.41 0.57
N SER A 233 15.68 -12.59 1.59
CA SER A 233 16.99 -12.57 2.25
C SER A 233 17.23 -13.73 3.20
N GLY A 234 16.22 -14.50 3.56
CA GLY A 234 16.31 -15.64 4.48
C GLY A 234 16.87 -16.94 3.87
N GLY A 235 17.35 -16.94 2.65
CA GLY A 235 17.92 -18.12 1.98
C GLY A 235 16.86 -19.22 1.73
N ALA A 236 17.18 -20.47 2.08
CA ALA A 236 16.29 -21.62 1.88
C ALA A 236 15.02 -21.56 2.74
N THR A 237 15.11 -20.93 3.91
CA THR A 237 13.97 -20.63 4.76
C THR A 237 13.63 -19.15 4.64
N ARG A 238 12.61 -18.80 3.85
CA ARG A 238 12.19 -17.42 3.67
C ARG A 238 11.81 -16.79 5.01
N THR A 239 12.21 -15.53 5.17
CA THR A 239 11.86 -14.71 6.32
C THR A 239 10.36 -14.46 6.41
N ALA A 240 9.80 -14.49 7.61
CA ALA A 240 8.41 -14.13 7.83
C ALA A 240 8.23 -12.61 7.73
N ILE A 241 7.34 -12.19 6.85
CA ILE A 241 6.81 -10.83 6.82
C ILE A 241 5.31 -10.89 7.14
N TYR A 242 4.81 -9.88 7.83
CA TYR A 242 3.39 -9.75 8.10
C TYR A 242 2.83 -8.56 7.32
N LEU A 243 1.69 -8.78 6.69
CA LEU A 243 0.85 -7.75 6.08
C LEU A 243 -0.58 -7.97 6.55
N GLY A 244 -1.15 -6.95 7.16
CA GLY A 244 -2.52 -6.97 7.64
C GLY A 244 -3.24 -5.66 7.37
N HIS A 245 -4.47 -5.57 7.84
CA HIS A 245 -5.17 -4.31 7.96
C HIS A 245 -4.94 -3.71 9.35
N SER A 246 -5.13 -2.41 9.46
CA SER A 246 -5.15 -1.72 10.74
C SER A 246 -6.39 -0.88 10.91
N GLY A 247 -6.99 -0.96 12.10
CA GLY A 247 -7.91 0.03 12.62
C GLY A 247 -7.21 1.09 13.47
N LEU A 248 -5.91 0.90 13.76
CA LEU A 248 -5.11 1.74 14.64
C LEU A 248 -4.29 2.82 13.90
N ALA A 249 -4.31 2.81 12.56
CA ALA A 249 -3.64 3.82 11.75
C ALA A 249 -4.57 4.29 10.62
N THR A 250 -4.62 5.61 10.41
CA THR A 250 -5.52 6.23 9.43
C THR A 250 -4.79 7.32 8.66
N SER A 251 -4.88 7.29 7.33
CA SER A 251 -4.43 8.40 6.50
C SER A 251 -5.43 9.55 6.59
N ILE A 252 -4.92 10.73 6.87
CA ILE A 252 -5.71 11.98 6.90
C ILE A 252 -5.62 12.76 5.59
N ARG A 253 -4.88 12.25 4.60
CA ARG A 253 -4.78 12.87 3.27
C ARG A 253 -6.10 12.75 2.52
N PRO A 254 -6.72 13.88 2.14
CA PRO A 254 -7.94 13.86 1.35
C PRO A 254 -7.64 13.67 -0.14
N TYR A 255 -8.59 13.04 -0.83
CA TYR A 255 -8.63 12.93 -2.30
C TYR A 255 -10.00 13.38 -2.81
N PRO A 256 -10.34 14.68 -2.72
CA PRO A 256 -11.69 15.17 -2.98
C PRO A 256 -12.11 15.08 -4.45
N HIS A 257 -11.16 14.98 -5.38
CA HIS A 257 -11.42 15.00 -6.81
C HIS A 257 -11.03 13.68 -7.49
N TRP A 258 -11.75 13.33 -8.56
CA TRP A 258 -11.45 12.16 -9.39
C TRP A 258 -10.02 12.19 -9.95
N GLY A 259 -9.52 13.39 -10.27
CA GLY A 259 -8.16 13.62 -10.76
C GLY A 259 -7.08 13.24 -9.75
N ASP A 260 -7.32 13.42 -8.46
CA ASP A 260 -6.36 13.10 -7.41
C ASP A 260 -6.14 11.58 -7.34
N LEU A 261 -7.25 10.82 -7.36
CA LEU A 261 -7.21 9.36 -7.36
C LEU A 261 -6.68 8.80 -8.69
N TRP A 262 -6.99 9.45 -9.82
CA TRP A 262 -6.36 9.12 -11.09
C TRP A 262 -4.83 9.24 -11.01
N GLN A 263 -4.32 10.35 -10.48
CA GLN A 263 -2.88 10.57 -10.33
C GLN A 263 -2.24 9.57 -9.36
N MET A 264 -2.92 9.26 -8.26
CA MET A 264 -2.47 8.25 -7.29
C MET A 264 -2.27 6.89 -7.99
N ILE A 265 -3.22 6.44 -8.80
CA ILE A 265 -3.15 5.17 -9.54
C ILE A 265 -2.11 5.26 -10.66
N ALA A 266 -2.20 6.29 -11.51
CA ALA A 266 -1.36 6.44 -12.69
C ALA A 266 0.14 6.62 -12.34
N ARG A 267 0.45 7.09 -11.14
CA ARG A 267 1.85 7.27 -10.69
C ARG A 267 2.64 5.97 -10.72
N THR A 268 2.03 4.83 -10.36
CA THR A 268 2.74 3.56 -10.14
C THR A 268 2.24 2.40 -11.01
N ALA A 269 1.12 2.54 -11.71
CA ALA A 269 0.49 1.43 -12.42
C ALA A 269 1.39 0.82 -13.51
N PHE A 270 2.06 1.63 -14.33
CA PHE A 270 2.95 1.10 -15.37
C PHE A 270 4.30 0.62 -14.81
N THR A 271 4.75 1.18 -13.69
CA THR A 271 5.91 0.67 -12.93
C THR A 271 5.64 -0.74 -12.40
N GLN A 272 4.43 -1.00 -11.90
CA GLN A 272 3.99 -2.34 -11.48
C GLN A 272 4.08 -3.36 -12.62
N LEU A 273 3.90 -2.92 -13.86
CA LEU A 273 4.04 -3.71 -15.07
C LEU A 273 5.48 -3.71 -15.64
N ARG A 274 6.47 -3.25 -14.85
CA ARG A 274 7.89 -3.20 -15.23
C ARG A 274 8.11 -2.45 -16.55
N TYR A 275 7.30 -1.46 -16.83
CA TYR A 275 7.33 -0.68 -18.08
C TYR A 275 7.17 -1.51 -19.36
N SER A 276 6.56 -2.70 -19.26
CA SER A 276 6.37 -3.64 -20.38
C SER A 276 5.04 -3.41 -21.08
N ALA A 277 5.07 -3.07 -22.36
CA ALA A 277 3.90 -2.95 -23.21
C ALA A 277 3.13 -4.29 -23.34
N LEU A 278 3.84 -5.42 -23.35
CA LEU A 278 3.23 -6.75 -23.38
C LEU A 278 2.46 -7.03 -22.08
N LEU A 279 3.04 -6.74 -20.91
CA LEU A 279 2.33 -6.89 -19.64
C LEU A 279 1.15 -5.94 -19.53
N LEU A 280 1.25 -4.72 -20.07
CA LEU A 280 0.11 -3.80 -20.17
C LEU A 280 -1.02 -4.40 -21.00
N LEU A 281 -0.73 -4.90 -22.21
CA LEU A 281 -1.71 -5.54 -23.09
C LEU A 281 -2.39 -6.74 -22.39
N LEU A 282 -1.59 -7.64 -21.79
CA LEU A 282 -2.13 -8.79 -21.07
C LEU A 282 -2.99 -8.38 -19.87
N THR A 283 -2.59 -7.32 -19.16
CA THR A 283 -3.36 -6.76 -18.05
C THR A 283 -4.70 -6.20 -18.52
N LEU A 284 -4.71 -5.43 -19.61
CA LEU A 284 -5.96 -4.89 -20.17
C LEU A 284 -6.90 -6.00 -20.66
N ILE A 285 -6.37 -7.03 -21.33
CA ILE A 285 -7.15 -8.21 -21.73
C ILE A 285 -7.70 -8.93 -20.49
N GLY A 286 -6.86 -9.18 -19.48
CA GLY A 286 -7.28 -9.85 -18.24
C GLY A 286 -8.37 -9.07 -17.50
N LEU A 287 -8.20 -7.76 -17.34
CA LEU A 287 -9.18 -6.90 -16.69
C LEU A 287 -10.51 -6.85 -17.52
N THR A 288 -10.42 -6.81 -18.84
CA THR A 288 -11.61 -6.89 -19.70
C THR A 288 -12.36 -8.21 -19.49
N LEU A 289 -11.65 -9.34 -19.48
CA LEU A 289 -12.24 -10.66 -19.23
C LEU A 289 -12.91 -10.73 -17.85
N VAL A 290 -12.25 -10.21 -16.84
CA VAL A 290 -12.69 -10.32 -15.44
C VAL A 290 -13.86 -9.39 -15.12
N TRP A 291 -13.87 -8.16 -15.67
CA TRP A 291 -14.81 -7.12 -15.28
C TRP A 291 -15.84 -6.75 -16.33
N LEU A 292 -15.46 -6.69 -17.61
CA LEU A 292 -16.34 -6.16 -18.66
C LEU A 292 -17.11 -7.25 -19.40
N VAL A 293 -16.52 -8.41 -19.63
CA VAL A 293 -17.19 -9.55 -20.29
C VAL A 293 -18.45 -10.00 -19.54
N PRO A 294 -18.47 -10.11 -18.20
CA PRO A 294 -19.71 -10.45 -17.49
C PRO A 294 -20.84 -9.46 -17.73
N VAL A 295 -20.52 -8.15 -17.72
CA VAL A 295 -21.51 -7.09 -17.98
C VAL A 295 -22.03 -7.17 -19.42
N TRP A 296 -21.13 -7.36 -20.39
CA TRP A 296 -21.49 -7.54 -21.78
C TRP A 296 -22.44 -8.74 -21.94
N ALA A 297 -22.13 -9.88 -21.31
CA ALA A 297 -22.95 -11.09 -21.39
C ALA A 297 -24.35 -10.90 -20.77
N ILE A 298 -24.47 -10.11 -19.71
CA ILE A 298 -25.79 -9.79 -19.10
C ILE A 298 -26.64 -8.96 -20.06
N LEU A 299 -26.05 -7.96 -20.71
CA LEU A 299 -26.77 -7.00 -21.52
C LEU A 299 -27.14 -7.56 -22.89
N TRP A 300 -26.20 -8.22 -23.56
CA TRP A 300 -26.33 -8.63 -24.97
C TRP A 300 -26.25 -10.15 -25.20
N GLY A 301 -25.88 -10.94 -24.20
CA GLY A 301 -25.85 -12.39 -24.29
C GLY A 301 -27.24 -13.02 -24.28
N SER A 302 -27.32 -14.26 -24.69
CA SER A 302 -28.57 -15.07 -24.70
C SER A 302 -28.37 -16.39 -23.98
N GLY A 303 -29.44 -16.99 -23.47
CA GLY A 303 -29.42 -18.30 -22.85
C GLY A 303 -28.33 -18.42 -21.78
N TRP A 304 -27.45 -19.42 -21.95
CA TRP A 304 -26.36 -19.71 -20.99
C TRP A 304 -25.28 -18.61 -20.87
N GLU A 305 -25.09 -17.76 -21.88
CA GLU A 305 -24.15 -16.65 -21.81
C GLU A 305 -24.59 -15.64 -20.74
N ARG A 306 -25.90 -15.31 -20.74
CA ARG A 306 -26.48 -14.39 -19.73
C ARG A 306 -26.42 -14.97 -18.34
N VAL A 307 -26.73 -16.27 -18.19
CA VAL A 307 -26.67 -16.95 -16.89
C VAL A 307 -25.24 -16.96 -16.34
N ALA A 308 -24.26 -17.34 -17.15
CA ALA A 308 -22.85 -17.38 -16.73
C ALA A 308 -22.33 -15.97 -16.45
N GLY A 309 -22.69 -14.95 -17.25
CA GLY A 309 -22.34 -13.56 -17.00
C GLY A 309 -22.88 -13.05 -15.67
N LEU A 310 -24.16 -13.34 -15.37
CA LEU A 310 -24.78 -12.96 -14.10
C LEU A 310 -24.13 -13.66 -12.92
N ALA A 311 -23.85 -14.97 -13.02
CA ALA A 311 -23.14 -15.71 -11.97
C ALA A 311 -21.76 -15.10 -11.69
N THR A 312 -21.01 -14.78 -12.74
CA THR A 312 -19.69 -14.12 -12.62
C THR A 312 -19.80 -12.76 -11.95
N PHE A 313 -20.75 -11.93 -12.37
CA PHE A 313 -20.99 -10.62 -11.79
C PHE A 313 -21.35 -10.70 -10.29
N ILE A 314 -22.19 -11.65 -9.91
CA ILE A 314 -22.56 -11.88 -8.51
C ILE A 314 -21.34 -12.31 -7.70
N LEU A 315 -20.52 -13.23 -8.19
CA LEU A 315 -19.28 -13.63 -7.50
C LEU A 315 -18.36 -12.42 -7.27
N ALA A 316 -18.17 -11.59 -8.28
CA ALA A 316 -17.39 -10.36 -8.19
C ALA A 316 -17.96 -9.40 -7.13
N ALA A 317 -19.26 -9.12 -7.20
CA ALA A 317 -19.93 -8.19 -6.29
C ALA A 317 -19.87 -8.69 -4.84
N LEU A 318 -20.15 -9.98 -4.60
CA LEU A 318 -20.09 -10.57 -3.26
C LEU A 318 -18.68 -10.54 -2.67
N SER A 319 -17.66 -10.78 -3.48
CA SER A 319 -16.26 -10.75 -3.04
C SER A 319 -15.79 -9.36 -2.60
N TYR A 320 -16.43 -8.30 -3.06
CA TYR A 320 -16.10 -6.92 -2.69
C TYR A 320 -16.76 -6.45 -1.39
N LEU A 321 -17.84 -7.11 -0.95
CA LEU A 321 -18.61 -6.70 0.24
C LEU A 321 -17.77 -6.60 1.53
N PRO A 322 -16.82 -7.51 1.84
CA PRO A 322 -15.99 -7.38 3.03
C PRO A 322 -15.17 -6.08 3.06
N THR A 323 -14.61 -5.68 1.92
CA THR A 323 -13.88 -4.41 1.80
C THR A 323 -14.78 -3.19 1.94
N LEU A 324 -15.98 -3.21 1.33
CA LEU A 324 -16.97 -2.14 1.50
C LEU A 324 -17.40 -1.98 2.97
N ARG A 325 -17.61 -3.09 3.69
CA ARG A 325 -17.94 -3.06 5.13
C ARG A 325 -16.83 -2.42 5.95
N ARG A 326 -15.56 -2.73 5.65
CA ARG A 326 -14.39 -2.12 6.31
C ARG A 326 -14.39 -0.59 6.17
N TYR A 327 -14.75 -0.09 4.99
CA TYR A 327 -14.82 1.35 4.71
C TYR A 327 -16.19 1.98 5.08
N ARG A 328 -17.12 1.20 5.66
CA ARG A 328 -18.49 1.64 5.98
C ARG A 328 -19.22 2.20 4.77
N CYS A 329 -18.92 1.69 3.58
CA CYS A 329 -19.59 2.01 2.33
C CYS A 329 -20.81 1.11 2.13
N GLY A 330 -21.85 1.67 1.50
CA GLY A 330 -23.08 0.91 1.19
C GLY A 330 -22.81 -0.25 0.20
N PRO A 331 -23.54 -1.37 0.31
CA PRO A 331 -23.31 -2.56 -0.51
C PRO A 331 -23.59 -2.32 -2.01
N LEU A 332 -24.37 -1.30 -2.36
CA LEU A 332 -24.66 -0.95 -3.77
C LEU A 332 -23.42 -0.56 -4.56
N TRP A 333 -22.34 -0.13 -3.90
CA TRP A 333 -21.05 0.10 -4.56
C TRP A 333 -20.46 -1.15 -5.21
N ALA A 334 -20.88 -2.34 -4.76
CA ALA A 334 -20.45 -3.60 -5.38
C ALA A 334 -20.95 -3.73 -6.82
N LEU A 335 -22.11 -3.14 -7.14
CA LEU A 335 -22.67 -3.14 -8.49
C LEU A 335 -21.90 -2.19 -9.43
N ALA A 336 -21.25 -1.17 -8.88
CA ALA A 336 -20.43 -0.23 -9.66
C ALA A 336 -19.02 -0.77 -9.96
N LEU A 337 -18.63 -1.92 -9.42
CA LEU A 337 -17.27 -2.46 -9.52
C LEU A 337 -16.73 -2.57 -10.96
N PRO A 338 -17.51 -2.97 -12.00
CA PRO A 338 -17.04 -2.96 -13.38
C PRO A 338 -16.69 -1.55 -13.90
N LEU A 339 -17.47 -0.53 -13.55
CA LEU A 339 -17.18 0.87 -13.92
C LEU A 339 -15.94 1.37 -13.20
N ILE A 340 -15.78 1.03 -11.93
CA ILE A 340 -14.59 1.32 -11.14
C ILE A 340 -13.37 0.64 -11.77
N ALA A 341 -13.47 -0.64 -12.15
CA ALA A 341 -12.40 -1.35 -12.83
C ALA A 341 -12.03 -0.71 -14.18
N ALA A 342 -13.02 -0.25 -14.96
CA ALA A 342 -12.77 0.50 -16.18
C ALA A 342 -11.99 1.80 -15.93
N PHE A 343 -12.28 2.51 -14.83
CA PHE A 343 -11.51 3.68 -14.42
C PHE A 343 -10.04 3.31 -14.11
N TYR A 344 -9.81 2.21 -13.37
CA TYR A 344 -8.46 1.72 -13.09
C TYR A 344 -7.72 1.27 -14.35
N MET A 345 -8.41 0.64 -15.31
CA MET A 345 -7.85 0.29 -16.62
C MET A 345 -7.41 1.54 -17.39
N ALA A 346 -8.27 2.56 -17.44
CA ALA A 346 -7.97 3.82 -18.09
C ALA A 346 -6.80 4.56 -17.41
N ALA A 347 -6.74 4.59 -16.07
CA ALA A 347 -5.63 5.17 -15.33
C ALA A 347 -4.32 4.40 -15.55
N THR A 348 -4.38 3.07 -15.69
CA THR A 348 -3.20 2.24 -16.01
C THR A 348 -2.68 2.54 -17.41
N LEU A 349 -3.58 2.69 -18.39
CA LEU A 349 -3.20 3.12 -19.74
C LEU A 349 -2.64 4.54 -19.72
N GLY A 350 -3.25 5.46 -18.96
CA GLY A 350 -2.76 6.84 -18.76
C GLY A 350 -1.35 6.87 -18.15
N SER A 351 -1.05 5.94 -17.22
CA SER A 351 0.28 5.76 -16.65
C SER A 351 1.33 5.42 -17.72
N ALA A 352 1.01 4.48 -18.60
CA ALA A 352 1.90 4.08 -19.70
C ALA A 352 2.10 5.21 -20.72
N LEU A 353 1.02 5.91 -21.08
CA LEU A 353 1.09 7.06 -21.99
C LEU A 353 1.96 8.18 -21.41
N ASN A 354 1.82 8.50 -20.12
CA ASN A 354 2.67 9.49 -19.46
C ASN A 354 4.15 9.09 -19.49
N TYR A 355 4.45 7.80 -19.29
CA TYR A 355 5.81 7.30 -19.38
C TYR A 355 6.38 7.44 -20.81
N TRP A 356 5.66 7.01 -21.84
CA TRP A 356 6.09 7.10 -23.23
C TRP A 356 6.22 8.54 -23.75
N LEU A 357 5.42 9.47 -23.19
CA LEU A 357 5.51 10.90 -23.49
C LEU A 357 6.60 11.63 -22.68
N GLY A 358 7.43 10.91 -21.90
CA GLY A 358 8.50 11.50 -21.09
C GLY A 358 8.00 12.37 -19.91
N ARG A 359 6.70 12.27 -19.55
CA ARG A 359 6.13 13.07 -18.45
C ARG A 359 6.44 12.49 -17.08
N GLY A 360 6.99 11.27 -16.98
CA GLY A 360 7.49 10.61 -15.78
C GLY A 360 6.51 10.53 -14.60
N ALA A 361 6.80 9.65 -13.63
CA ALA A 361 6.12 9.71 -12.33
C ALA A 361 6.67 10.90 -11.53
N ARG A 362 5.82 11.62 -10.79
CA ARG A 362 6.24 12.75 -9.94
C ARG A 362 5.85 12.47 -8.48
N TRP A 363 6.75 12.82 -7.57
CA TRP A 363 6.47 12.87 -6.14
C TRP A 363 6.71 14.29 -5.66
N LYS A 364 5.64 14.96 -5.16
CA LYS A 364 5.74 16.32 -4.63
C LYS A 364 6.54 17.25 -5.58
N ASN A 365 6.11 17.32 -6.85
CA ASN A 365 6.72 18.11 -7.94
C ASN A 365 8.14 17.69 -8.37
N ARG A 366 8.73 16.62 -7.82
CA ARG A 366 9.99 16.04 -8.32
C ARG A 366 9.71 14.90 -9.30
N ALA A 367 10.28 14.97 -10.50
CA ALA A 367 10.22 13.87 -11.47
C ALA A 367 11.10 12.71 -10.99
N TYR A 368 10.61 11.47 -11.19
CA TYR A 368 11.40 10.26 -11.03
C TYR A 368 12.00 9.89 -12.38
N GLY A 369 13.33 9.66 -12.43
CA GLY A 369 13.97 9.07 -13.60
C GLY A 369 14.08 10.01 -14.80
N ALA A 370 14.40 11.28 -14.59
CA ALA A 370 15.07 12.08 -15.61
C ALA A 370 16.56 12.01 -15.39
#